data_90e641bbd19c8a5ecf4689808ffdfe4f
#
_entry.id   90e641bbd19c8a5ecf4689808ffdfe4f
#
_cell.length_a   1.000
_cell.length_b   1.000
_cell.length_c   1.000
_cell.angle_alpha   90.00
_cell.angle_beta   90.00
_cell.angle_gamma   90.00
#
_symmetry.space_group_name_H-M   'P 1'
#
loop_
_entity.id
_entity.type
_entity.pdbx_description
1 polymer ?
#
loop_
_entity_poly.entity_id
_entity_poly.type
_entity_poly.pdbx_seq_one_letter_code
_entity_poly.pdbx_strand_id
1 'polypeptide(L)'
;VVKGQDYNEKLKAAEKYYAKKDYFRALTLYEQLQNYYSATPKAEEMMYYNAYCNYGLRQYTIAGYLFKSYVESYPAGKHAEECYYMYANCIMEETYSVELDQSNTLKAIEEYKIFANLYPESKYIEQCNTNIDKMRNKLSDKAYRNARLYYQVEDYKAAIVALNNAIKDYPDLAQREEVEFLIVKSNFLLAKNSVEEKKQERFENTRKSYQVFIENYPTSKYRKEAEYIRLQTDNYLKKFLNDNKS
;
A
#
# COMPACT_ATOMS: atom_id res chain seq x y z
N VAL A 1 18.26 23.64 29.63
CA VAL A 1 16.85 24.05 29.85
C VAL A 1 16.88 25.43 30.52
N VAL A 2 16.21 26.43 29.93
CA VAL A 2 16.14 27.80 30.47
C VAL A 2 15.35 27.75 31.78
N LYS A 3 16.03 28.00 32.90
CA LYS A 3 15.41 28.12 34.22
C LYS A 3 14.94 29.57 34.38
N GLY A 4 13.66 29.83 34.17
CA GLY A 4 13.09 31.17 34.34
C GLY A 4 11.65 31.24 33.84
N GLN A 5 10.90 32.26 34.28
CA GLN A 5 9.52 32.48 33.81
C GLN A 5 9.43 33.38 32.57
N ASP A 6 10.55 33.79 31.95
CA ASP A 6 10.51 34.55 30.69
C ASP A 6 10.14 33.64 29.50
N TYR A 7 8.88 33.71 29.10
CA TYR A 7 8.35 32.94 28.01
C TYR A 7 8.90 33.37 26.64
N ASN A 8 9.36 34.59 26.47
CA ASN A 8 9.99 35.05 25.23
C ASN A 8 11.40 34.47 25.08
N GLU A 9 12.18 34.38 26.17
CA GLU A 9 13.47 33.70 26.16
C GLU A 9 13.31 32.18 25.90
N LYS A 10 12.29 31.56 26.49
CA LYS A 10 11.98 30.14 26.22
C LYS A 10 11.60 29.91 24.75
N LEU A 11 10.83 30.83 24.15
CA LEU A 11 10.47 30.72 22.71
C LEU A 11 11.72 30.80 21.83
N LYS A 12 12.58 31.79 22.01
CA LYS A 12 13.86 31.89 21.29
C LYS A 12 14.75 30.68 21.48
N ALA A 13 14.77 30.09 22.67
CA ALA A 13 15.51 28.84 22.94
C ALA A 13 14.88 27.65 22.23
N ALA A 14 13.55 27.51 22.19
CA ALA A 14 12.84 26.48 21.48
C ALA A 14 13.13 26.51 19.96
N GLU A 15 13.01 27.70 19.35
CA GLU A 15 13.36 27.95 17.95
C GLU A 15 14.81 27.57 17.63
N LYS A 16 15.76 27.95 18.51
CA LYS A 16 17.18 27.60 18.37
C LYS A 16 17.43 26.10 18.43
N TYR A 17 16.76 25.37 19.33
CA TYR A 17 16.88 23.93 19.41
C TYR A 17 16.23 23.25 18.19
N TYR A 18 15.07 23.73 17.77
CA TYR A 18 14.37 23.24 16.57
C TYR A 18 15.24 23.39 15.31
N ALA A 19 15.82 24.59 15.10
CA ALA A 19 16.72 24.84 13.97
C ALA A 19 17.97 23.93 13.96
N LYS A 20 18.43 23.48 15.14
CA LYS A 20 19.52 22.50 15.30
C LYS A 20 19.04 21.04 15.22
N LYS A 21 17.76 20.79 14.95
CA LYS A 21 17.13 19.47 14.97
C LYS A 21 17.23 18.76 16.33
N ASP A 22 17.46 19.51 17.41
CA ASP A 22 17.39 19.00 18.78
C ASP A 22 15.92 19.00 19.24
N TYR A 23 15.15 18.11 18.60
CA TYR A 23 13.70 18.05 18.75
C TYR A 23 13.26 17.74 20.18
N PHE A 24 14.05 16.98 20.94
CA PHE A 24 13.74 16.67 22.34
C PHE A 24 13.71 17.93 23.23
N ARG A 25 14.77 18.75 23.14
CA ARG A 25 14.80 19.99 23.92
C ARG A 25 13.82 21.03 23.40
N ALA A 26 13.61 21.09 22.08
CA ALA A 26 12.61 21.97 21.47
C ALA A 26 11.20 21.60 21.96
N LEU A 27 10.83 20.30 21.90
CA LEU A 27 9.53 19.79 22.36
C LEU A 27 9.24 20.18 23.80
N THR A 28 10.18 19.91 24.70
CA THR A 28 10.03 20.25 26.13
C THR A 28 9.68 21.74 26.35
N LEU A 29 10.21 22.64 25.53
CA LEU A 29 9.93 24.05 25.61
C LEU A 29 8.60 24.43 24.93
N TYR A 30 8.30 23.85 23.74
CA TYR A 30 7.06 24.11 23.04
C TYR A 30 5.83 23.61 23.82
N GLU A 31 5.89 22.49 24.54
CA GLU A 31 4.83 22.02 25.41
C GLU A 31 4.52 23.02 26.55
N GLN A 32 5.57 23.60 27.19
CA GLN A 32 5.39 24.62 28.19
C GLN A 32 4.80 25.91 27.60
N LEU A 33 5.25 26.32 26.42
CA LEU A 33 4.79 27.49 25.71
C LEU A 33 3.37 27.36 25.19
N GLN A 34 2.95 26.17 24.76
CA GLN A 34 1.60 25.87 24.29
C GLN A 34 0.55 26.19 25.36
N ASN A 35 0.81 25.80 26.63
CA ASN A 35 -0.06 26.11 27.73
C ASN A 35 -0.14 27.64 28.00
N TYR A 36 0.97 28.33 27.92
CA TYR A 36 1.01 29.78 28.16
C TYR A 36 0.35 30.60 27.02
N TYR A 37 0.57 30.20 25.78
CA TYR A 37 0.05 30.90 24.60
C TYR A 37 -1.32 30.39 24.13
N SER A 38 -1.98 29.46 24.85
CA SER A 38 -3.21 28.77 24.42
C SER A 38 -4.35 29.72 23.99
N ALA A 39 -4.47 30.89 24.63
CA ALA A 39 -5.49 31.91 24.32
C ALA A 39 -4.94 33.09 23.48
N THR A 40 -3.83 32.90 22.78
CA THR A 40 -3.17 33.96 21.99
C THR A 40 -3.03 33.53 20.51
N PRO A 41 -2.81 34.47 19.58
CA PRO A 41 -2.51 34.13 18.18
C PRO A 41 -1.28 33.23 17.98
N LYS A 42 -0.40 33.10 18.98
CA LYS A 42 0.75 32.21 18.93
C LYS A 42 0.39 30.72 19.19
N ALA A 43 -0.81 30.44 19.65
CA ALA A 43 -1.23 29.06 19.92
C ALA A 43 -1.10 28.15 18.67
N GLU A 44 -1.48 28.69 17.53
CA GLU A 44 -1.35 28.00 16.22
C GLU A 44 0.10 27.59 15.93
N GLU A 45 1.05 28.53 16.11
CA GLU A 45 2.47 28.30 15.86
C GLU A 45 3.07 27.29 16.85
N MET A 46 2.67 27.35 18.13
CA MET A 46 3.11 26.37 19.13
C MET A 46 2.66 24.95 18.79
N MET A 47 1.42 24.81 18.34
CA MET A 47 0.87 23.51 17.93
C MET A 47 1.60 22.94 16.71
N TYR A 48 1.90 23.77 15.73
CA TYR A 48 2.68 23.40 14.55
C TYR A 48 4.06 22.86 14.91
N TYR A 49 4.84 23.62 15.70
CA TYR A 49 6.20 23.18 16.07
C TYR A 49 6.19 21.97 17.02
N ASN A 50 5.19 21.83 17.87
CA ASN A 50 5.01 20.66 18.72
C ASN A 50 4.82 19.41 17.85
N ALA A 51 3.94 19.48 16.84
CA ALA A 51 3.72 18.39 15.90
C ALA A 51 5.01 18.00 15.15
N TYR A 52 5.76 18.98 14.66
CA TYR A 52 7.03 18.74 13.96
C TYR A 52 8.15 18.20 14.86
N CYS A 53 8.21 18.62 16.12
CA CYS A 53 9.15 18.04 17.07
C CYS A 53 8.88 16.55 17.29
N ASN A 54 7.62 16.17 17.48
CA ASN A 54 7.22 14.76 17.60
C ASN A 54 7.54 13.97 16.33
N TYR A 55 7.29 14.55 15.15
CA TYR A 55 7.67 13.94 13.88
C TYR A 55 9.18 13.72 13.78
N GLY A 56 9.98 14.72 14.13
CA GLY A 56 11.44 14.63 14.16
C GLY A 56 11.99 13.60 15.14
N LEU A 57 11.26 13.32 16.22
CA LEU A 57 11.54 12.26 17.19
C LEU A 57 10.99 10.88 16.75
N ARG A 58 10.40 10.77 15.56
CA ARG A 58 9.73 9.57 15.02
C ARG A 58 8.56 9.07 15.87
N GLN A 59 7.95 9.96 16.63
CA GLN A 59 6.73 9.68 17.39
C GLN A 59 5.50 9.94 16.50
N TYR A 60 5.38 9.16 15.43
CA TYR A 60 4.46 9.42 14.33
C TYR A 60 2.99 9.38 14.74
N THR A 61 2.61 8.50 15.67
CA THR A 61 1.24 8.46 16.21
C THR A 61 0.87 9.80 16.88
N ILE A 62 1.77 10.34 17.72
CA ILE A 62 1.53 11.61 18.42
C ILE A 62 1.58 12.77 17.43
N ALA A 63 2.58 12.79 16.55
CA ALA A 63 2.71 13.83 15.52
C ALA A 63 1.46 13.86 14.61
N GLY A 64 0.99 12.71 14.16
CA GLY A 64 -0.21 12.61 13.34
C GLY A 64 -1.46 13.14 14.03
N TYR A 65 -1.65 12.79 15.31
CA TYR A 65 -2.72 13.38 16.12
C TYR A 65 -2.63 14.90 16.19
N LEU A 66 -1.44 15.45 16.46
CA LEU A 66 -1.23 16.90 16.57
C LEU A 66 -1.41 17.62 15.23
N PHE A 67 -0.92 17.07 14.12
CA PHE A 67 -1.15 17.64 12.80
C PHE A 67 -2.63 17.65 12.43
N LYS A 68 -3.36 16.54 12.70
CA LYS A 68 -4.80 16.48 12.48
C LYS A 68 -5.54 17.50 13.33
N SER A 69 -5.22 17.58 14.63
CA SER A 69 -5.82 18.54 15.56
C SER A 69 -5.54 20.00 15.13
N TYR A 70 -4.37 20.26 14.54
CA TYR A 70 -4.09 21.58 13.96
C TYR A 70 -5.08 21.92 12.85
N VAL A 71 -5.28 21.03 11.88
CA VAL A 71 -6.19 21.24 10.76
C VAL A 71 -7.64 21.43 11.23
N GLU A 72 -8.07 20.68 12.24
CA GLU A 72 -9.39 20.79 12.85
C GLU A 72 -9.59 22.12 13.60
N SER A 73 -8.55 22.61 14.30
CA SER A 73 -8.62 23.84 15.08
C SER A 73 -8.40 25.10 14.23
N TYR A 74 -7.58 25.01 13.19
CA TYR A 74 -7.17 26.11 12.34
C TYR A 74 -7.32 25.76 10.85
N PRO A 75 -8.54 25.48 10.33
CA PRO A 75 -8.74 25.01 8.95
C PRO A 75 -8.32 26.05 7.89
N ALA A 76 -8.35 27.36 8.23
CA ALA A 76 -7.86 28.45 7.39
C ALA A 76 -6.47 28.96 7.85
N GLY A 77 -5.82 28.25 8.74
CA GLY A 77 -4.50 28.60 9.28
C GLY A 77 -3.41 28.52 8.21
N LYS A 78 -2.36 29.31 8.41
CA LYS A 78 -1.23 29.41 7.49
C LYS A 78 -0.62 28.06 7.11
N HIS A 79 -0.64 27.10 8.02
CA HIS A 79 -0.01 25.80 7.87
C HIS A 79 -1.02 24.63 7.71
N ALA A 80 -2.33 24.91 7.52
CA ALA A 80 -3.36 23.87 7.46
C ALA A 80 -3.09 22.85 6.37
N GLU A 81 -2.76 23.31 5.15
CA GLU A 81 -2.40 22.45 4.02
C GLU A 81 -1.19 21.55 4.34
N GLU A 82 -0.12 22.14 4.85
CA GLU A 82 1.09 21.41 5.21
C GLU A 82 0.85 20.41 6.34
N CYS A 83 0.08 20.79 7.36
CA CYS A 83 -0.26 19.92 8.48
C CYS A 83 -1.11 18.73 8.02
N TYR A 84 -2.05 18.93 7.09
CA TYR A 84 -2.81 17.80 6.55
C TYR A 84 -1.91 16.82 5.78
N TYR A 85 -1.03 17.36 4.92
CA TYR A 85 -0.04 16.53 4.23
C TYR A 85 0.85 15.75 5.21
N MET A 86 1.32 16.39 6.29
CA MET A 86 2.14 15.76 7.32
C MET A 86 1.37 14.74 8.15
N TYR A 87 0.07 14.93 8.37
CA TYR A 87 -0.80 13.90 8.96
C TYR A 87 -0.81 12.61 8.14
N ALA A 88 -1.02 12.71 6.82
CA ALA A 88 -0.97 11.56 5.93
C ALA A 88 0.42 10.90 5.92
N ASN A 89 1.50 11.69 5.95
CA ASN A 89 2.87 11.18 6.06
C ASN A 89 3.09 10.40 7.37
N CYS A 90 2.56 10.87 8.50
CA CYS A 90 2.68 10.14 9.77
C CYS A 90 2.06 8.74 9.67
N ILE A 91 0.89 8.61 9.04
CA ILE A 91 0.25 7.31 8.85
C ILE A 91 1.10 6.41 7.93
N MET A 92 1.68 6.99 6.88
CA MET A 92 2.57 6.26 5.96
C MET A 92 3.81 5.73 6.68
N GLU A 93 4.44 6.53 7.54
CA GLU A 93 5.63 6.13 8.32
C GLU A 93 5.33 4.98 9.31
N GLU A 94 4.07 4.80 9.73
CA GLU A 94 3.60 3.71 10.59
C GLU A 94 3.14 2.46 9.82
N THR A 95 3.40 2.38 8.52
CA THR A 95 3.06 1.19 7.73
C THR A 95 4.08 0.08 7.95
N TYR A 96 3.60 -1.14 8.15
CA TYR A 96 4.44 -2.31 8.35
C TYR A 96 5.02 -2.85 7.04
N SER A 97 5.90 -3.86 7.15
CA SER A 97 6.41 -4.62 6.00
C SER A 97 5.27 -5.32 5.25
N VAL A 98 5.53 -5.74 4.00
CA VAL A 98 4.51 -6.28 3.09
C VAL A 98 3.80 -7.53 3.65
N GLU A 99 4.47 -8.32 4.47
CA GLU A 99 3.96 -9.56 5.08
C GLU A 99 2.92 -9.30 6.18
N LEU A 100 3.01 -8.15 6.85
CA LEU A 100 2.19 -7.80 8.00
C LEU A 100 0.88 -7.10 7.59
N ASP A 101 0.11 -6.63 8.57
CA ASP A 101 -1.12 -5.87 8.36
C ASP A 101 -0.88 -4.61 7.52
N GLN A 102 -1.81 -4.32 6.62
CA GLN A 102 -1.73 -3.18 5.70
C GLN A 102 -2.84 -2.14 5.93
N SER A 103 -3.52 -2.17 7.07
CA SER A 103 -4.60 -1.21 7.40
C SER A 103 -4.09 0.22 7.37
N ASN A 104 -2.90 0.50 7.92
CA ASN A 104 -2.29 1.83 7.86
C ASN A 104 -1.90 2.22 6.43
N THR A 105 -1.48 1.25 5.59
CA THR A 105 -1.18 1.52 4.17
C THR A 105 -2.41 1.97 3.40
N LEU A 106 -3.55 1.29 3.60
CA LEU A 106 -4.82 1.67 2.99
C LEU A 106 -5.30 3.03 3.50
N LYS A 107 -5.20 3.27 4.82
CA LYS A 107 -5.58 4.54 5.42
C LYS A 107 -4.71 5.70 4.91
N ALA A 108 -3.40 5.51 4.78
CA ALA A 108 -2.52 6.55 4.24
C ALA A 108 -2.85 6.89 2.79
N ILE A 109 -3.14 5.89 1.93
CA ILE A 109 -3.59 6.13 0.55
C ILE A 109 -4.87 6.98 0.53
N GLU A 110 -5.83 6.67 1.40
CA GLU A 110 -7.09 7.40 1.48
C GLU A 110 -6.87 8.86 1.93
N GLU A 111 -6.06 9.08 2.96
CA GLU A 111 -5.77 10.44 3.45
C GLU A 111 -5.02 11.29 2.41
N TYR A 112 -4.08 10.70 1.63
CA TYR A 112 -3.45 11.42 0.51
C TYR A 112 -4.45 11.78 -0.60
N LYS A 113 -5.42 10.91 -0.91
CA LYS A 113 -6.48 11.22 -1.87
C LYS A 113 -7.39 12.33 -1.39
N ILE A 114 -7.78 12.30 -0.09
CA ILE A 114 -8.58 13.37 0.52
C ILE A 114 -7.79 14.68 0.47
N PHE A 115 -6.50 14.67 0.81
CA PHE A 115 -5.63 15.84 0.68
C PHE A 115 -5.62 16.39 -0.75
N ALA A 116 -5.42 15.55 -1.76
CA ALA A 116 -5.38 15.96 -3.15
C ALA A 116 -6.70 16.56 -3.65
N ASN A 117 -7.83 16.08 -3.12
CA ASN A 117 -9.15 16.65 -3.43
C ASN A 117 -9.38 18.01 -2.74
N LEU A 118 -8.89 18.18 -1.51
CA LEU A 118 -9.04 19.44 -0.76
C LEU A 118 -8.10 20.52 -1.27
N TYR A 119 -6.89 20.15 -1.71
CA TYR A 119 -5.82 21.06 -2.12
C TYR A 119 -5.26 20.70 -3.51
N PRO A 120 -6.08 20.79 -4.59
CA PRO A 120 -5.69 20.32 -5.92
C PRO A 120 -4.49 21.08 -6.53
N GLU A 121 -4.26 22.34 -6.11
CA GLU A 121 -3.14 23.18 -6.57
C GLU A 121 -1.93 23.13 -5.62
N SER A 122 -1.94 22.20 -4.66
CA SER A 122 -0.86 22.09 -3.66
C SER A 122 0.46 21.68 -4.29
N LYS A 123 1.55 22.26 -3.82
CA LYS A 123 2.93 21.84 -4.14
C LYS A 123 3.23 20.39 -3.72
N TYR A 124 2.42 19.79 -2.85
CA TYR A 124 2.61 18.43 -2.35
C TYR A 124 1.93 17.35 -3.21
N ILE A 125 1.16 17.72 -4.24
CA ILE A 125 0.40 16.76 -5.08
C ILE A 125 1.29 15.71 -5.73
N GLU A 126 2.42 16.13 -6.32
CA GLU A 126 3.36 15.19 -6.94
C GLU A 126 3.90 14.16 -5.93
N GLN A 127 4.23 14.64 -4.72
CA GLN A 127 4.71 13.76 -3.65
C GLN A 127 3.60 12.84 -3.12
N CYS A 128 2.36 13.32 -3.03
CA CYS A 128 1.21 12.49 -2.68
C CYS A 128 1.02 11.34 -3.69
N ASN A 129 1.04 11.64 -4.97
CA ASN A 129 0.92 10.64 -6.03
C ASN A 129 2.05 9.60 -5.95
N THR A 130 3.29 10.05 -5.78
CA THR A 130 4.46 9.17 -5.59
C THR A 130 4.29 8.24 -4.38
N ASN A 131 3.80 8.78 -3.26
CA ASN A 131 3.57 8.00 -2.05
C ASN A 131 2.41 7.01 -2.23
N ILE A 132 1.33 7.40 -2.90
CA ILE A 132 0.21 6.51 -3.25
C ILE A 132 0.70 5.35 -4.11
N ASP A 133 1.49 5.61 -5.16
CA ASP A 133 2.01 4.58 -6.06
C ASP A 133 2.92 3.61 -5.30
N LYS A 134 3.82 4.12 -4.43
CA LYS A 134 4.66 3.29 -3.57
C LYS A 134 3.84 2.35 -2.66
N MET A 135 2.76 2.86 -2.08
CA MET A 135 1.89 2.07 -1.21
C MET A 135 1.02 1.09 -2.00
N ARG A 136 0.52 1.47 -3.18
CA ARG A 136 -0.19 0.55 -4.09
C ARG A 136 0.71 -0.61 -4.53
N ASN A 137 1.97 -0.33 -4.89
CA ASN A 137 2.95 -1.36 -5.23
C ASN A 137 3.20 -2.32 -4.06
N LYS A 138 3.22 -1.83 -2.82
CA LYS A 138 3.32 -2.66 -1.62
C LYS A 138 2.11 -3.58 -1.44
N LEU A 139 0.90 -3.08 -1.68
CA LEU A 139 -0.33 -3.86 -1.61
C LEU A 139 -0.41 -4.91 -2.72
N SER A 140 -0.01 -4.56 -3.95
CA SER A 140 0.04 -5.48 -5.08
C SER A 140 1.06 -6.60 -4.87
N ASP A 141 2.24 -6.30 -4.32
CA ASP A 141 3.25 -7.30 -3.95
C ASP A 141 2.71 -8.26 -2.88
N LYS A 142 1.99 -7.76 -1.88
CA LYS A 142 1.31 -8.61 -0.89
C LYS A 142 0.28 -9.54 -1.54
N ALA A 143 -0.55 -9.02 -2.43
CA ALA A 143 -1.55 -9.82 -3.13
C ALA A 143 -0.90 -10.93 -3.96
N TYR A 144 0.17 -10.60 -4.69
CA TYR A 144 0.97 -11.57 -5.45
C TYR A 144 1.58 -12.65 -4.56
N ARG A 145 2.26 -12.28 -3.47
CA ARG A 145 2.90 -13.23 -2.54
C ARG A 145 1.87 -14.18 -1.92
N ASN A 146 0.73 -13.67 -1.48
CA ASN A 146 -0.35 -14.48 -0.93
C ASN A 146 -0.92 -15.45 -1.98
N ALA A 147 -1.16 -14.98 -3.20
CA ALA A 147 -1.65 -15.83 -4.28
C ALA A 147 -0.65 -16.94 -4.66
N ARG A 148 0.64 -16.59 -4.74
CA ARG A 148 1.72 -17.54 -4.99
C ARG A 148 1.87 -18.58 -3.88
N LEU A 149 1.63 -18.20 -2.63
CA LEU A 149 1.68 -19.13 -1.50
C LEU A 149 0.66 -20.28 -1.67
N TYR A 150 -0.59 -19.98 -2.08
CA TYR A 150 -1.57 -21.03 -2.38
C TYR A 150 -1.09 -21.99 -3.45
N TYR A 151 -0.42 -21.48 -4.49
CA TYR A 151 0.19 -22.34 -5.51
C TYR A 151 1.31 -23.22 -4.91
N GLN A 152 2.15 -22.69 -4.04
CA GLN A 152 3.28 -23.40 -3.41
C GLN A 152 2.81 -24.51 -2.45
N VAL A 153 1.69 -24.31 -1.76
CA VAL A 153 1.08 -25.33 -0.88
C VAL A 153 0.12 -26.26 -1.63
N GLU A 154 0.11 -26.19 -2.97
CA GLU A 154 -0.66 -27.03 -3.87
C GLU A 154 -2.20 -26.90 -3.74
N ASP A 155 -2.69 -25.85 -3.06
CA ASP A 155 -4.11 -25.50 -3.12
C ASP A 155 -4.40 -24.74 -4.44
N TYR A 156 -4.41 -25.47 -5.53
CA TYR A 156 -4.58 -24.90 -6.86
C TYR A 156 -5.92 -24.20 -7.07
N LYS A 157 -6.97 -24.63 -6.36
CA LYS A 157 -8.27 -23.97 -6.44
C LYS A 157 -8.23 -22.59 -5.80
N ALA A 158 -7.67 -22.46 -4.60
CA ALA A 158 -7.48 -21.17 -3.95
C ALA A 158 -6.47 -20.29 -4.73
N ALA A 159 -5.40 -20.90 -5.26
CA ALA A 159 -4.40 -20.21 -6.08
C ALA A 159 -5.05 -19.52 -7.30
N ILE A 160 -5.90 -20.23 -8.07
CA ILE A 160 -6.59 -19.67 -9.24
C ILE A 160 -7.43 -18.44 -8.83
N VAL A 161 -8.18 -18.53 -7.75
CA VAL A 161 -9.01 -17.42 -7.26
C VAL A 161 -8.15 -16.24 -6.84
N ALA A 162 -7.12 -16.50 -6.02
CA ALA A 162 -6.25 -15.43 -5.50
C ALA A 162 -5.43 -14.75 -6.60
N LEU A 163 -4.91 -15.51 -7.57
CA LEU A 163 -4.17 -14.99 -8.72
C LEU A 163 -5.05 -14.11 -9.62
N ASN A 164 -6.29 -14.54 -9.89
CA ASN A 164 -7.24 -13.74 -10.68
C ASN A 164 -7.63 -12.44 -9.93
N ASN A 165 -7.85 -12.51 -8.61
CA ASN A 165 -8.12 -11.32 -7.81
C ASN A 165 -6.93 -10.34 -7.83
N ALA A 166 -5.69 -10.84 -7.73
CA ALA A 166 -4.49 -10.00 -7.79
C ALA A 166 -4.40 -9.22 -9.11
N ILE A 167 -4.70 -9.85 -10.26
CA ILE A 167 -4.73 -9.16 -11.57
C ILE A 167 -5.88 -8.15 -11.66
N LYS A 168 -7.04 -8.50 -11.11
CA LYS A 168 -8.23 -7.64 -11.13
C LYS A 168 -8.05 -6.38 -10.29
N ASP A 169 -7.53 -6.56 -9.06
CA ASP A 169 -7.38 -5.47 -8.09
C ASP A 169 -6.15 -4.59 -8.39
N TYR A 170 -5.13 -5.18 -9.03
CA TYR A 170 -3.87 -4.52 -9.42
C TYR A 170 -3.54 -4.79 -10.89
N PRO A 171 -4.20 -4.10 -11.85
CA PRO A 171 -3.97 -4.31 -13.28
C PRO A 171 -2.53 -4.01 -13.74
N ASP A 172 -1.83 -3.15 -13.00
CA ASP A 172 -0.45 -2.70 -13.17
C ASP A 172 0.59 -3.54 -12.41
N LEU A 173 0.19 -4.71 -11.89
CA LEU A 173 1.06 -5.63 -11.15
C LEU A 173 2.33 -5.99 -11.96
N ALA A 174 3.51 -5.71 -11.39
CA ALA A 174 4.79 -5.94 -12.07
C ALA A 174 5.03 -7.42 -12.43
N GLN A 175 4.49 -8.36 -11.64
CA GLN A 175 4.61 -9.80 -11.85
C GLN A 175 3.46 -10.39 -12.70
N ARG A 176 2.71 -9.56 -13.44
CA ARG A 176 1.50 -9.97 -14.15
C ARG A 176 1.74 -11.16 -15.10
N GLU A 177 2.83 -11.15 -15.87
CA GLU A 177 3.20 -12.27 -16.74
C GLU A 177 3.34 -13.59 -15.97
N GLU A 178 4.03 -13.59 -14.84
CA GLU A 178 4.18 -14.77 -13.98
C GLU A 178 2.84 -15.20 -13.38
N VAL A 179 2.01 -14.25 -12.94
CA VAL A 179 0.69 -14.54 -12.38
C VAL A 179 -0.21 -15.22 -13.40
N GLU A 180 -0.29 -14.72 -14.62
CA GLU A 180 -1.10 -15.33 -15.69
C GLU A 180 -0.57 -16.73 -16.05
N PHE A 181 0.74 -16.94 -16.07
CA PHE A 181 1.31 -18.27 -16.24
C PHE A 181 1.00 -19.20 -15.07
N LEU A 182 1.06 -18.75 -13.83
CA LEU A 182 0.67 -19.53 -12.65
C LEU A 182 -0.82 -19.91 -12.67
N ILE A 183 -1.69 -19.09 -13.25
CA ILE A 183 -3.11 -19.44 -13.48
C ILE A 183 -3.21 -20.63 -14.43
N VAL A 184 -2.44 -20.64 -15.53
CA VAL A 184 -2.40 -21.79 -16.47
C VAL A 184 -1.94 -23.06 -15.75
N LYS A 185 -0.83 -22.99 -15.00
CA LYS A 185 -0.29 -24.12 -14.24
C LYS A 185 -1.26 -24.63 -13.18
N SER A 186 -1.87 -23.72 -12.43
CA SER A 186 -2.83 -24.07 -11.37
C SER A 186 -4.06 -24.76 -11.94
N ASN A 187 -4.63 -24.28 -13.06
CA ASN A 187 -5.74 -24.92 -13.75
C ASN A 187 -5.35 -26.32 -14.21
N PHE A 188 -4.17 -26.50 -14.82
CA PHE A 188 -3.69 -27.79 -15.29
C PHE A 188 -3.50 -28.79 -14.14
N LEU A 189 -2.83 -28.40 -13.06
CA LEU A 189 -2.58 -29.26 -11.91
C LEU A 189 -3.88 -29.58 -11.17
N LEU A 190 -4.80 -28.63 -11.05
CA LEU A 190 -6.14 -28.87 -10.54
C LEU A 190 -6.92 -29.89 -11.39
N ALA A 191 -6.84 -29.75 -12.71
CA ALA A 191 -7.49 -30.70 -13.63
C ALA A 191 -6.89 -32.12 -13.49
N LYS A 192 -5.55 -32.20 -13.47
CA LYS A 192 -4.82 -33.49 -13.36
C LYS A 192 -5.16 -34.25 -12.07
N ASN A 193 -5.28 -33.48 -10.94
CA ASN A 193 -5.55 -34.07 -9.61
C ASN A 193 -7.05 -34.22 -9.31
N SER A 194 -7.92 -34.09 -10.31
CA SER A 194 -9.37 -34.14 -10.11
C SER A 194 -9.94 -35.52 -10.31
N VAL A 195 -11.13 -35.78 -9.76
CA VAL A 195 -11.97 -36.92 -10.08
C VAL A 195 -12.42 -36.82 -11.54
N GLU A 196 -12.67 -37.97 -12.17
CA GLU A 196 -12.86 -38.08 -13.62
C GLU A 196 -14.01 -37.17 -14.12
N GLU A 197 -15.11 -37.11 -13.37
CA GLU A 197 -16.30 -36.32 -13.73
C GLU A 197 -16.04 -34.80 -13.83
N LYS A 198 -14.96 -34.30 -13.19
CA LYS A 198 -14.60 -32.88 -13.21
C LYS A 198 -13.42 -32.54 -14.11
N LYS A 199 -12.73 -33.55 -14.61
CA LYS A 199 -11.50 -33.35 -15.40
C LYS A 199 -11.76 -32.62 -16.71
N GLN A 200 -12.82 -32.99 -17.43
CA GLN A 200 -13.15 -32.33 -18.70
C GLN A 200 -13.29 -30.84 -18.55
N GLU A 201 -14.19 -30.37 -17.67
CA GLU A 201 -14.42 -28.94 -17.40
C GLU A 201 -13.12 -28.24 -17.02
N ARG A 202 -12.30 -28.85 -16.16
CA ARG A 202 -11.08 -28.27 -15.66
C ARG A 202 -9.97 -28.18 -16.72
N PHE A 203 -9.87 -29.18 -17.61
CA PHE A 203 -8.96 -29.10 -18.75
C PHE A 203 -9.43 -28.06 -19.79
N GLU A 204 -10.74 -27.87 -19.96
CA GLU A 204 -11.26 -26.78 -20.78
C GLU A 204 -10.90 -25.39 -20.17
N ASN A 205 -10.95 -25.26 -18.85
CA ASN A 205 -10.50 -24.03 -18.17
C ASN A 205 -8.98 -23.83 -18.31
N THR A 206 -8.19 -24.92 -18.28
CA THR A 206 -6.75 -24.85 -18.59
C THR A 206 -6.51 -24.30 -19.99
N ARG A 207 -7.24 -24.81 -21.00
CA ARG A 207 -7.12 -24.34 -22.39
C ARG A 207 -7.49 -22.86 -22.54
N LYS A 208 -8.55 -22.40 -21.87
CA LYS A 208 -8.94 -20.99 -21.86
C LYS A 208 -7.87 -20.11 -21.25
N SER A 209 -7.34 -20.50 -20.09
CA SER A 209 -6.27 -19.72 -19.44
C SER A 209 -4.97 -19.69 -20.25
N TYR A 210 -4.61 -20.79 -20.91
CA TYR A 210 -3.48 -20.82 -21.85
C TYR A 210 -3.69 -19.83 -23.01
N GLN A 211 -4.88 -19.80 -23.61
CA GLN A 211 -5.18 -18.91 -24.71
C GLN A 211 -4.99 -17.43 -24.32
N VAL A 212 -5.54 -17.04 -23.19
CA VAL A 212 -5.37 -15.68 -22.63
C VAL A 212 -3.89 -15.36 -22.40
N PHE A 213 -3.16 -16.30 -21.79
CA PHE A 213 -1.74 -16.10 -21.52
C PHE A 213 -0.90 -15.90 -22.79
N ILE A 214 -1.10 -16.73 -23.82
CA ILE A 214 -0.30 -16.66 -25.04
C ILE A 214 -0.65 -15.44 -25.91
N GLU A 215 -1.91 -14.98 -25.84
CA GLU A 215 -2.33 -13.74 -26.49
C GLU A 215 -1.68 -12.51 -25.84
N ASN A 216 -1.63 -12.47 -24.50
CA ASN A 216 -1.01 -11.36 -23.75
C ASN A 216 0.52 -11.39 -23.82
N TYR A 217 1.13 -12.60 -23.87
CA TYR A 217 2.59 -12.78 -23.77
C TYR A 217 3.14 -13.77 -24.83
N PRO A 218 3.07 -13.44 -26.13
CA PRO A 218 3.49 -14.34 -27.20
C PRO A 218 4.99 -14.68 -27.18
N THR A 219 5.82 -13.83 -26.54
CA THR A 219 7.28 -14.01 -26.43
C THR A 219 7.73 -14.34 -25.01
N SER A 220 6.81 -14.79 -24.15
CA SER A 220 7.08 -15.10 -22.74
C SER A 220 8.21 -16.10 -22.55
N LYS A 221 9.01 -15.89 -21.51
CA LYS A 221 9.97 -16.90 -21.01
C LYS A 221 9.30 -18.22 -20.59
N TYR A 222 8.02 -18.17 -20.21
CA TYR A 222 7.23 -19.34 -19.80
C TYR A 222 6.56 -20.05 -20.98
N ARG A 223 6.70 -19.58 -22.22
CA ARG A 223 6.01 -20.09 -23.40
C ARG A 223 6.20 -21.58 -23.61
N LYS A 224 7.44 -22.08 -23.51
CA LYS A 224 7.72 -23.52 -23.73
C LYS A 224 6.96 -24.41 -22.75
N GLU A 225 6.90 -24.03 -21.48
CA GLU A 225 6.17 -24.79 -20.46
C GLU A 225 4.66 -24.66 -20.65
N ALA A 226 4.16 -23.46 -21.00
CA ALA A 226 2.75 -23.25 -21.31
C ALA A 226 2.30 -24.09 -22.54
N GLU A 227 3.10 -24.16 -23.59
CA GLU A 227 2.81 -25.01 -24.76
C GLU A 227 2.80 -26.51 -24.42
N TYR A 228 3.72 -26.94 -23.55
CA TYR A 228 3.68 -28.33 -23.05
C TYR A 228 2.37 -28.60 -22.30
N ILE A 229 1.93 -27.71 -21.42
CA ILE A 229 0.65 -27.81 -20.70
C ILE A 229 -0.51 -27.89 -21.70
N ARG A 230 -0.52 -27.06 -22.74
CA ARG A 230 -1.54 -27.08 -23.80
C ARG A 230 -1.60 -28.43 -24.48
N LEU A 231 -0.45 -28.99 -24.92
CA LEU A 231 -0.39 -30.28 -25.58
C LEU A 231 -0.95 -31.43 -24.72
N GLN A 232 -0.60 -31.44 -23.43
CA GLN A 232 -1.13 -32.42 -22.47
C GLN A 232 -2.66 -32.27 -22.30
N THR A 233 -3.13 -31.02 -22.21
CA THR A 233 -4.54 -30.69 -22.12
C THR A 233 -5.33 -31.13 -23.34
N ASP A 234 -4.83 -30.83 -24.56
CA ASP A 234 -5.47 -31.22 -25.82
C ASP A 234 -5.53 -32.75 -26.01
N ASN A 235 -4.46 -33.44 -25.60
CA ASN A 235 -4.41 -34.92 -25.66
C ASN A 235 -5.47 -35.54 -24.73
N TYR A 236 -5.63 -35.02 -23.52
CA TYR A 236 -6.66 -35.47 -22.60
C TYR A 236 -8.07 -35.23 -23.16
N LEU A 237 -8.35 -34.02 -23.64
CA LEU A 237 -9.66 -33.65 -24.18
C LEU A 237 -10.02 -34.48 -25.44
N LYS A 238 -9.04 -34.78 -26.30
CA LYS A 238 -9.25 -35.69 -27.47
C LYS A 238 -9.62 -37.12 -27.04
N LYS A 239 -8.91 -37.66 -26.05
CA LYS A 239 -9.20 -39.00 -25.53
C LYS A 239 -10.62 -39.06 -24.96
N PHE A 240 -11.01 -38.09 -24.15
CA PHE A 240 -12.33 -37.99 -23.55
C PHE A 240 -13.46 -37.98 -24.61
N LEU A 241 -13.26 -37.24 -25.72
CA LEU A 241 -14.24 -37.17 -26.82
C LEU A 241 -14.37 -38.49 -27.56
N ASN A 242 -13.30 -39.32 -27.63
CA ASN A 242 -13.34 -40.62 -28.29
C ASN A 242 -14.01 -41.68 -27.41
N ASP A 243 -13.71 -41.66 -26.09
CA ASP A 243 -14.28 -42.60 -25.13
C ASP A 243 -15.81 -42.42 -24.96
N ASN A 244 -16.33 -41.21 -25.18
CA ASN A 244 -17.78 -40.91 -25.13
C ASN A 244 -18.51 -41.15 -26.46
N LYS A 245 -17.81 -41.54 -27.53
CA LYS A 245 -18.42 -41.90 -28.82
C LYS A 245 -18.50 -43.40 -29.07
N SER A 246 -17.87 -44.21 -28.23
CA SER A 246 -17.92 -45.67 -28.20
C SER A 246 -18.91 -46.17 -27.17
#